data_d12088b4b5014aaab7f65ee85096140c
#
_entry.id   d12088b4b5014aaab7f65ee85096140c
#
_cell.length_a   1.000
_cell.length_b   1.000
_cell.length_c   1.000
_cell.angle_alpha   90.00
_cell.angle_beta   90.00
_cell.angle_gamma   90.00
#
_symmetry.space_group_name_H-M   'P 1'
#
loop_
_entity.id
_entity.type
_entity.pdbx_description
1 polymer ?
#
loop_
_entity_poly.entity_id
_entity_poly.type
_entity_poly.pdbx_seq_one_letter_code
_entity_poly.pdbx_strand_id
1 'polypeptide(L)'
;MINYFMKKYAMSQTGANNLRKAVFSRTILNLTKMFPPMIAFMFIFQSLSDMDTAEEAIALTPQNYVLIILAMLFVMFFVARWDYTRLYTNVYSESANVRVDIANRLKKLPLSYFGKRNISDLAATMMGD
;
A
#
# COMPACT_ATOMS: atom_id res chain seq x y z
N MET A 1 6.56 1.64 18.51
CA MET A 1 5.86 2.00 17.26
C MET A 1 4.41 1.57 17.28
N ILE A 2 4.06 0.31 17.58
CA ILE A 2 2.67 -0.19 17.66
C ILE A 2 1.83 0.61 18.65
N ASN A 3 2.32 0.85 19.87
CA ASN A 3 1.61 1.63 20.91
C ASN A 3 1.34 3.08 20.49
N TYR A 4 2.20 3.67 19.64
CA TYR A 4 1.97 5.00 19.09
C TYR A 4 0.78 5.01 18.12
N PHE A 5 0.68 4.04 17.23
CA PHE A 5 -0.44 3.93 16.29
C PHE A 5 -1.76 3.62 17.00
N MET A 6 -1.74 2.74 17.99
CA MET A 6 -2.92 2.44 18.80
C MET A 6 -3.46 3.68 19.51
N LYS A 7 -2.57 4.50 20.11
CA LYS A 7 -2.97 5.70 20.84
C LYS A 7 -3.42 6.84 19.92
N LYS A 8 -2.74 7.02 18.78
CA LYS A 8 -3.02 8.13 17.86
C LYS A 8 -4.26 7.91 16.99
N TYR A 9 -4.52 6.68 16.58
CA TYR A 9 -5.59 6.34 15.64
C TYR A 9 -6.71 5.50 16.28
N ALA A 10 -6.68 5.27 17.58
CA ALA A 10 -7.64 4.43 18.32
C ALA A 10 -7.83 3.03 17.69
N MET A 11 -6.78 2.49 17.07
CA MET A 11 -6.81 1.21 16.38
C MET A 11 -6.71 0.04 17.34
N SER A 12 -7.27 -1.09 16.94
CA SER A 12 -7.05 -2.37 17.64
C SER A 12 -5.58 -2.80 17.52
N GLN A 13 -5.12 -3.67 18.41
CA GLN A 13 -3.76 -4.23 18.33
C GLN A 13 -3.54 -4.97 17.01
N THR A 14 -4.56 -5.66 16.53
CA THR A 14 -4.55 -6.35 15.23
C THR A 14 -4.45 -5.35 14.08
N GLY A 15 -5.22 -4.26 14.13
CA GLY A 15 -5.18 -3.18 13.13
C GLY A 15 -3.81 -2.51 13.06
N ALA A 16 -3.21 -2.18 14.20
CA ALA A 16 -1.87 -1.60 14.24
C ALA A 16 -0.78 -2.53 13.65
N ASN A 17 -0.92 -3.84 13.85
CA ASN A 17 0.00 -4.83 13.28
C ASN A 17 -0.19 -4.98 11.76
N ASN A 18 -1.43 -4.94 11.31
CA ASN A 18 -1.78 -4.99 9.89
C ASN A 18 -1.33 -3.72 9.16
N LEU A 19 -1.48 -2.55 9.80
CA LEU A 19 -0.96 -1.28 9.27
C LEU A 19 0.55 -1.33 9.07
N ARG A 20 1.30 -1.85 10.04
CA ARG A 20 2.76 -2.03 9.90
C ARG A 20 3.12 -2.91 8.70
N LYS A 21 2.41 -4.04 8.53
CA LYS A 21 2.63 -4.93 7.39
C LYS A 21 2.28 -4.25 6.06
N ALA A 22 1.20 -3.46 6.03
CA ALA A 22 0.80 -2.71 4.84
C ALA A 22 1.82 -1.62 4.48
N VAL A 23 2.34 -0.87 5.46
CA VAL A 23 3.41 0.13 5.25
C VAL A 23 4.67 -0.55 4.69
N PHE A 24 5.07 -1.69 5.26
CA PHE A 24 6.24 -2.43 4.78
C PHE A 24 6.06 -2.91 3.33
N SER A 25 4.90 -3.50 3.02
CA SER A 25 4.55 -3.93 1.66
C SER A 25 4.59 -2.76 0.66
N ARG A 26 4.04 -1.61 1.06
CA ARG A 26 4.03 -0.39 0.24
C ARG A 26 5.44 0.17 0.00
N THR A 27 6.30 0.10 1.01
CA THR A 27 7.71 0.50 0.89
C THR A 27 8.43 -0.37 -0.13
N ILE A 28 8.26 -1.71 -0.07
CA ILE A 28 8.83 -2.64 -1.04
C ILE A 28 8.34 -2.32 -2.45
N LEU A 29 7.03 -2.11 -2.62
CA LEU A 29 6.46 -1.75 -3.93
C LEU A 29 7.07 -0.46 -4.48
N ASN A 30 7.23 0.57 -3.64
CA ASN A 30 7.81 1.84 -4.06
C ASN A 30 9.30 1.71 -4.44
N LEU A 31 10.07 0.92 -3.70
CA LEU A 31 11.45 0.60 -4.05
C LEU A 31 11.52 -0.16 -5.38
N THR A 32 10.65 -1.15 -5.59
CA THR A 32 10.59 -1.91 -6.84
C THR A 32 10.29 -1.01 -8.05
N LYS A 33 9.48 0.04 -7.89
CA LYS A 33 9.19 1.02 -8.95
C LYS A 33 10.37 1.88 -9.37
N MET A 34 11.44 1.95 -8.59
CA MET A 34 12.63 2.71 -8.94
C MET A 34 13.54 1.97 -9.94
N PHE A 35 13.41 0.65 -10.06
CA PHE A 35 14.28 -0.13 -10.96
C PHE A 35 14.05 0.10 -12.46
N PRO A 36 12.79 0.17 -12.99
CA PRO A 36 12.59 0.38 -14.43
C PRO A 36 13.25 1.65 -14.96
N PRO A 37 13.09 2.84 -14.35
CA PRO A 37 13.79 4.03 -14.82
C PRO A 37 15.32 3.93 -14.70
N MET A 38 15.84 3.21 -13.72
CA MET A 38 17.27 2.97 -13.58
C MET A 38 17.82 2.13 -14.74
N ILE A 39 17.11 1.05 -15.11
CA ILE A 39 17.49 0.21 -16.26
C ILE A 39 17.40 1.00 -17.57
N ALA A 40 16.33 1.79 -17.75
CA ALA A 40 16.21 2.65 -18.93
C ALA A 40 17.35 3.67 -19.02
N PHE A 41 17.76 4.27 -17.91
CA PHE A 41 18.90 5.17 -17.86
C PHE A 41 20.21 4.47 -18.20
N MET A 42 20.44 3.26 -17.69
CA MET A 42 21.63 2.46 -18.02
C MET A 42 21.67 2.13 -19.52
N PHE A 43 20.53 1.79 -20.13
CA PHE A 43 20.44 1.54 -21.57
C PHE A 43 20.79 2.77 -22.39
N ILE A 44 20.24 3.94 -22.04
CA ILE A 44 20.54 5.20 -22.74
C ILE A 44 22.03 5.55 -22.60
N PHE A 45 22.57 5.45 -21.39
CA PHE A 45 23.98 5.75 -21.10
C PHE A 45 24.90 4.84 -21.92
N GLN A 46 24.63 3.55 -21.96
CA GLN A 46 25.42 2.60 -22.77
C GLN A 46 25.30 2.93 -24.26
N SER A 47 24.11 3.20 -24.78
CA SER A 47 23.93 3.54 -26.20
C SER A 47 24.68 4.82 -26.61
N LEU A 48 24.84 5.77 -25.69
CA LEU A 48 25.63 6.98 -25.93
C LEU A 48 27.15 6.69 -25.85
N SER A 49 27.58 5.84 -24.93
CA SER A 49 28.99 5.48 -24.76
C SER A 49 29.52 4.63 -25.94
N ASP A 50 28.68 3.77 -26.48
CA ASP A 50 29.05 2.95 -27.67
C ASP A 50 29.28 3.79 -28.94
N MET A 51 28.85 5.05 -28.97
CA MET A 51 29.16 5.98 -30.06
C MET A 51 30.57 6.55 -29.97
N ASP A 52 31.20 6.58 -28.81
CA ASP A 52 32.52 7.24 -28.60
C ASP A 52 33.69 6.27 -28.40
N THR A 53 33.47 5.02 -28.02
CA THR A 53 34.56 4.06 -27.73
C THR A 53 34.19 2.66 -28.18
N ALA A 54 35.01 2.13 -29.13
CA ALA A 54 34.95 0.73 -29.58
C ALA A 54 35.56 -0.26 -28.55
N GLU A 55 35.48 -0.01 -27.26
CA GLU A 55 35.90 -0.94 -26.24
C GLU A 55 34.75 -1.84 -25.83
N GLU A 56 35.00 -3.15 -25.87
CA GLU A 56 34.11 -4.25 -25.46
C GLU A 56 33.78 -4.19 -23.94
N ALA A 57 33.12 -3.13 -23.52
CA ALA A 57 32.37 -3.21 -22.25
C ALA A 57 31.23 -4.20 -22.50
N ILE A 58 30.87 -5.01 -21.49
CA ILE A 58 29.79 -6.02 -21.51
C ILE A 58 28.52 -5.41 -22.09
N ALA A 59 28.48 -5.23 -23.41
CA ALA A 59 27.38 -4.66 -24.15
C ALA A 59 26.25 -5.69 -24.15
N LEU A 60 25.29 -5.50 -23.25
CA LEU A 60 24.06 -6.28 -23.29
C LEU A 60 23.39 -5.98 -24.63
N THR A 61 23.18 -7.00 -25.44
CA THR A 61 22.44 -6.88 -26.69
C THR A 61 21.07 -6.24 -26.45
N PRO A 62 20.55 -5.37 -27.30
CA PRO A 62 19.23 -4.73 -27.14
C PRO A 62 18.10 -5.71 -26.76
N GLN A 63 18.17 -6.94 -27.28
CA GLN A 63 17.26 -8.02 -26.95
C GLN A 63 17.30 -8.41 -25.48
N ASN A 64 18.48 -8.40 -24.84
CA ASN A 64 18.63 -8.71 -23.42
C ASN A 64 18.01 -7.61 -22.55
N TYR A 65 18.08 -6.34 -22.95
CA TYR A 65 17.39 -5.25 -22.24
C TYR A 65 15.87 -5.42 -22.28
N VAL A 66 15.32 -5.81 -23.43
CA VAL A 66 13.88 -6.09 -23.56
C VAL A 66 13.46 -7.23 -22.64
N LEU A 67 14.24 -8.31 -22.58
CA LEU A 67 13.97 -9.45 -21.69
C LEU A 67 14.03 -9.04 -20.21
N ILE A 68 15.01 -8.24 -19.82
CA ILE A 68 15.16 -7.74 -18.46
C ILE A 68 13.95 -6.87 -18.07
N ILE A 69 13.54 -5.96 -18.94
CA ILE A 69 12.37 -5.10 -18.71
C ILE A 69 11.10 -5.94 -18.59
N LEU A 70 10.89 -6.93 -19.47
CA LEU A 70 9.73 -7.82 -19.39
C LEU A 70 9.71 -8.64 -18.09
N ALA A 71 10.84 -9.22 -17.68
CA ALA A 71 10.98 -9.94 -16.42
C ALA A 71 10.67 -9.01 -15.22
N MET A 72 11.12 -7.78 -15.29
CA MET A 72 10.91 -6.81 -14.25
C MET A 72 9.45 -6.36 -14.15
N LEU A 73 8.77 -6.14 -15.27
CA LEU A 73 7.34 -5.86 -15.30
C LEU A 73 6.53 -7.01 -14.69
N PHE A 74 6.95 -8.25 -14.93
CA PHE A 74 6.34 -9.43 -14.34
C PHE A 74 6.50 -9.45 -12.82
N VAL A 75 7.71 -9.21 -12.31
CA VAL A 75 7.97 -9.08 -10.87
C VAL A 75 7.15 -7.95 -10.25
N MET A 76 7.10 -6.78 -10.90
CA MET A 76 6.29 -5.64 -10.44
C MET A 76 4.81 -5.99 -10.35
N PHE A 77 4.28 -6.74 -11.30
CA PHE A 77 2.88 -7.19 -11.28
C PHE A 77 2.59 -8.04 -10.03
N PHE A 78 3.45 -9.00 -9.69
CA PHE A 78 3.27 -9.83 -8.50
C PHE A 78 3.39 -9.02 -7.21
N VAL A 79 4.39 -8.14 -7.12
CA VAL A 79 4.57 -7.28 -5.94
C VAL A 79 3.37 -6.34 -5.77
N ALA A 80 2.88 -5.74 -6.86
CA ALA A 80 1.70 -4.88 -6.83
C ALA A 80 0.43 -5.65 -6.43
N ARG A 81 0.25 -6.86 -6.95
CA ARG A 81 -0.85 -7.75 -6.59
C ARG A 81 -0.84 -8.10 -5.10
N TRP A 82 0.34 -8.40 -4.58
CA TRP A 82 0.55 -8.71 -3.17
C TRP A 82 0.25 -7.51 -2.26
N ASP A 83 0.77 -6.32 -2.61
CA ASP A 83 0.49 -5.07 -1.90
C ASP A 83 -1.00 -4.74 -1.90
N TYR A 84 -1.64 -4.81 -3.06
CA TYR A 84 -3.07 -4.57 -3.21
C TYR A 84 -3.91 -5.46 -2.28
N THR A 85 -3.67 -6.77 -2.31
CA THR A 85 -4.42 -7.71 -1.46
C THR A 85 -4.25 -7.39 0.03
N ARG A 86 -3.02 -7.08 0.45
CA ARG A 86 -2.75 -6.74 1.85
C ARG A 86 -3.35 -5.41 2.28
N LEU A 87 -3.23 -4.40 1.45
CA LEU A 87 -3.75 -3.08 1.75
C LEU A 87 -5.28 -3.10 1.86
N TYR A 88 -5.95 -3.60 0.83
CA TYR A 88 -7.40 -3.60 0.78
C TYR A 88 -8.04 -4.49 1.86
N THR A 89 -7.59 -5.72 1.99
CA THR A 89 -8.14 -6.64 3.00
C THR A 89 -7.99 -6.07 4.41
N ASN A 90 -6.84 -5.49 4.74
CA ASN A 90 -6.59 -4.97 6.07
C ASN A 90 -7.34 -3.67 6.36
N VAL A 91 -7.42 -2.74 5.40
CA VAL A 91 -8.13 -1.47 5.57
C VAL A 91 -9.64 -1.71 5.69
N TYR A 92 -10.22 -2.53 4.82
CA TYR A 92 -11.65 -2.82 4.87
C TYR A 92 -12.05 -3.61 6.12
N SER A 93 -11.25 -4.59 6.54
CA SER A 93 -11.55 -5.35 7.76
C SER A 93 -11.47 -4.48 9.01
N GLU A 94 -10.51 -3.58 9.12
CA GLU A 94 -10.40 -2.68 10.26
C GLU A 94 -11.55 -1.66 10.30
N SER A 95 -11.91 -1.09 9.15
CA SER A 95 -13.07 -0.20 9.03
C SER A 95 -14.38 -0.89 9.43
N ALA A 96 -14.57 -2.14 9.02
CA ALA A 96 -15.72 -2.95 9.43
C ALA A 96 -15.72 -3.23 10.93
N ASN A 97 -14.57 -3.58 11.51
CA ASN A 97 -14.44 -3.84 12.94
C ASN A 97 -14.73 -2.60 13.79
N VAL A 98 -14.26 -1.42 13.37
CA VAL A 98 -14.55 -0.14 14.04
C VAL A 98 -16.06 0.14 14.03
N ARG A 99 -16.73 -0.07 12.90
CA ARG A 99 -18.19 0.11 12.80
C ARG A 99 -18.96 -0.84 13.74
N VAL A 100 -18.55 -2.09 13.80
CA VAL A 100 -19.14 -3.10 14.71
C VAL A 100 -18.90 -2.71 16.18
N ASP A 101 -17.71 -2.24 16.55
CA ASP A 101 -17.42 -1.81 17.93
C ASP A 101 -18.25 -0.59 18.32
N ILE A 102 -18.40 0.40 17.43
CA ILE A 102 -19.27 1.55 17.65
C ILE A 102 -20.73 1.10 17.83
N ALA A 103 -21.23 0.21 16.97
CA ALA A 103 -22.58 -0.33 17.09
C ALA A 103 -22.81 -1.06 18.43
N ASN A 104 -21.83 -1.84 18.86
CA ASN A 104 -21.89 -2.55 20.14
C ASN A 104 -21.84 -1.61 21.35
N ARG A 105 -21.14 -0.49 21.26
CA ARG A 105 -21.14 0.56 22.29
C ARG A 105 -22.48 1.30 22.33
N LEU A 106 -23.04 1.62 21.16
CA LEU A 106 -24.34 2.27 21.07
C LEU A 106 -25.47 1.41 21.65
N LYS A 107 -25.45 0.10 21.44
CA LYS A 107 -26.42 -0.83 22.05
C LYS A 107 -26.46 -0.78 23.58
N LYS A 108 -25.38 -0.36 24.22
CA LYS A 108 -25.26 -0.26 25.70
C LYS A 108 -25.76 1.09 26.22
N LEU A 109 -26.10 2.04 25.39
CA LEU A 109 -26.61 3.34 25.77
C LEU A 109 -28.10 3.27 26.12
N PRO A 110 -28.58 4.00 27.15
CA PRO A 110 -29.98 4.04 27.48
C PRO A 110 -30.82 4.67 26.36
N LEU A 111 -32.07 4.22 26.23
CA LEU A 111 -33.02 4.70 25.20
C LEU A 111 -33.22 6.22 25.26
N SER A 112 -33.11 6.85 26.42
CA SER A 112 -33.19 8.30 26.60
C SER A 112 -32.10 9.08 25.84
N TYR A 113 -30.99 8.46 25.50
CA TYR A 113 -29.92 9.06 24.74
C TYR A 113 -30.34 9.26 23.26
N PHE A 114 -31.07 8.30 22.71
CA PHE A 114 -31.56 8.34 21.31
C PHE A 114 -32.74 9.30 21.14
N GLY A 115 -33.49 9.62 22.18
CA GLY A 115 -34.58 10.60 22.14
C GLY A 115 -34.11 12.06 22.05
N LYS A 116 -32.88 12.35 22.45
CA LYS A 116 -32.27 13.70 22.43
C LYS A 116 -31.39 14.01 21.23
N ARG A 117 -31.02 13.02 20.45
CA ARG A 117 -30.15 13.17 19.27
C ARG A 117 -30.81 12.60 18.03
N ASN A 118 -30.61 13.29 16.91
CA ASN A 118 -31.12 12.85 15.62
C ASN A 118 -30.38 11.56 15.20
N ILE A 119 -31.15 10.48 14.98
CA ILE A 119 -30.61 9.16 14.60
C ILE A 119 -29.85 9.26 13.26
N SER A 120 -30.28 10.17 12.37
CA SER A 120 -29.60 10.43 11.10
C SER A 120 -28.18 10.95 11.28
N ASP A 121 -27.96 11.82 12.26
CA ASP A 121 -26.66 12.42 12.58
C ASP A 121 -25.68 11.37 13.12
N LEU A 122 -26.22 10.45 13.95
CA LEU A 122 -25.46 9.31 14.44
C LEU A 122 -25.07 8.34 13.31
N ALA A 123 -25.99 8.08 12.39
CA ALA A 123 -25.73 7.22 11.24
C ALA A 123 -24.68 7.84 10.29
N ALA A 124 -24.75 9.14 10.01
CA ALA A 124 -23.76 9.86 9.20
C ALA A 124 -22.35 9.78 9.84
N THR A 125 -22.25 10.04 11.14
CA THR A 125 -20.98 9.93 11.88
C THR A 125 -20.41 8.49 11.85
N MET A 126 -21.26 7.46 11.84
CA MET A 126 -20.84 6.05 11.75
C MET A 126 -20.39 5.66 10.32
N MET A 127 -20.98 6.28 9.30
CA MET A 127 -20.62 5.98 7.90
C MET A 127 -19.37 6.70 7.43
N GLY A 128 -18.89 7.68 8.18
CA GLY A 128 -17.58 8.30 7.95
C GLY A 128 -17.58 9.32 6.82
N ASP A 129 -18.63 10.13 6.75
CA ASP A 129 -18.60 11.39 5.99
C ASP A 129 -17.80 12.45 6.72
#